data_3b78b666b0972804bc7e6cb2120e45e2
#
_entry.id   3b78b666b0972804bc7e6cb2120e45e2
#
_cell.length_a   1.000
_cell.length_b   1.000
_cell.length_c   1.000
_cell.angle_alpha   90.00
_cell.angle_beta   90.00
_cell.angle_gamma   90.00
#
_symmetry.space_group_name_H-M   'P 1'
#
loop_
_entity.id
_entity.type
_entity.pdbx_description
1 polymer ?
#
loop_
_entity_poly.entity_id
_entity_poly.type
_entity_poly.pdbx_seq_one_letter_code
_entity_poly.pdbx_strand_id
1 'polypeptide(L)'
;MMFLSCCVGSIWGDNVNHAAQADKANRELQLLVAKLPVCRDSTYYYSLIEKIVEKSIECDSLDCQPNAKGKVKPRYRHTNSSVVGKLRRKLVDGGIYYQGKDTVRGLALLQLYIDTQHHPLFDKSKQEIGLAALCAGKMAYGIKDYSKAERMADLALQHIETAKDAAQLKIYCMKMLMKTEKDAVIYINSLLALHEKDRSNQNYVELIIQYYSDKGLADELAHFVDHELENSPRNKMLWALKGERHMQLHQWDTAIDAFKCAIAQDSLFLPAIYNVGICYTSKAIQLSDKHKENKDKAQIDSINALLEEGKVNLERAKELDPARHTVDWAPPLYQIYYALNDKRAENIKKLIKY
;
A
#
# COMPACT_ATOMS: atom_id res chain seq x y z
N MET A 1 -6.42 -22.79 -19.88
CA MET A 1 -6.49 -24.14 -20.46
C MET A 1 -6.19 -24.02 -21.93
N MET A 2 -4.94 -24.25 -22.33
CA MET A 2 -4.61 -24.43 -23.75
C MET A 2 -4.01 -25.82 -23.87
N PHE A 3 -4.76 -26.69 -24.47
CA PHE A 3 -4.34 -28.03 -24.85
C PHE A 3 -3.37 -27.90 -26.04
N LEU A 4 -2.12 -28.27 -25.82
CA LEU A 4 -1.17 -28.53 -26.91
C LEU A 4 -1.54 -29.87 -27.52
N SER A 5 -2.18 -29.79 -28.68
CA SER A 5 -2.39 -30.90 -29.62
C SER A 5 -1.03 -31.44 -30.06
N CYS A 6 -0.72 -32.66 -29.66
CA CYS A 6 0.40 -33.41 -30.23
C CYS A 6 0.07 -33.78 -31.67
N CYS A 7 0.62 -33.03 -32.61
CA CYS A 7 0.72 -33.51 -34.00
C CYS A 7 1.76 -34.66 -34.03
N VAL A 8 1.30 -35.85 -34.26
CA VAL A 8 2.14 -36.99 -34.67
C VAL A 8 2.56 -36.73 -36.10
N GLY A 9 3.69 -36.05 -36.29
CA GLY A 9 4.37 -35.85 -37.56
C GLY A 9 5.54 -36.82 -37.66
N SER A 10 5.56 -37.56 -38.76
CA SER A 10 6.52 -38.58 -39.21
C SER A 10 7.97 -38.33 -38.78
N ILE A 11 8.49 -39.27 -38.01
CA ILE A 11 9.89 -39.33 -37.54
C ILE A 11 10.70 -40.05 -38.60
N TRP A 12 11.33 -39.31 -39.51
CA TRP A 12 12.57 -39.70 -40.21
C TRP A 12 13.28 -38.42 -40.62
N GLY A 13 14.19 -37.94 -39.71
CA GLY A 13 15.07 -36.81 -39.98
C GLY A 13 15.77 -36.38 -38.72
N ASP A 14 17.07 -36.58 -38.71
CA ASP A 14 18.09 -36.19 -37.70
C ASP A 14 18.08 -36.94 -36.36
N ASN A 15 18.96 -37.95 -36.29
CA ASN A 15 19.41 -38.53 -35.03
C ASN A 15 20.18 -37.46 -34.25
N VAL A 16 19.45 -36.53 -33.62
CA VAL A 16 20.05 -35.54 -32.71
C VAL A 16 20.59 -36.32 -31.52
N ASN A 17 21.92 -36.34 -31.39
CA ASN A 17 22.59 -37.05 -30.32
C ASN A 17 22.42 -36.24 -29.00
N HIS A 18 21.26 -36.31 -28.39
CA HIS A 18 20.95 -35.64 -27.14
C HIS A 18 21.95 -35.97 -26.04
N ALA A 19 22.51 -37.19 -26.03
CA ALA A 19 23.52 -37.59 -25.07
C ALA A 19 24.80 -36.76 -25.22
N ALA A 20 25.31 -36.59 -26.46
CA ALA A 20 26.48 -35.74 -26.70
C ALA A 20 26.22 -34.27 -26.43
N GLN A 21 25.01 -33.79 -26.69
CA GLN A 21 24.60 -32.42 -26.31
C GLN A 21 24.54 -32.24 -24.79
N ALA A 22 24.00 -33.21 -24.05
CA ALA A 22 23.99 -33.21 -22.59
C ALA A 22 25.45 -33.22 -22.03
N ASP A 23 26.35 -34.01 -22.61
CA ASP A 23 27.76 -34.05 -22.24
C ASP A 23 28.45 -32.70 -22.46
N LYS A 24 28.13 -32.02 -23.56
CA LYS A 24 28.64 -30.68 -23.86
C LYS A 24 28.07 -29.66 -22.83
N ALA A 25 26.77 -29.64 -22.62
CA ALA A 25 26.11 -28.73 -21.66
C ALA A 25 26.64 -28.95 -20.24
N ASN A 26 26.87 -30.22 -19.83
CA ASN A 26 27.44 -30.50 -18.52
C ASN A 26 28.89 -29.99 -18.39
N ARG A 27 29.74 -30.15 -19.41
CA ARG A 27 31.12 -29.57 -19.40
C ARG A 27 31.07 -28.05 -19.29
N GLU A 28 30.21 -27.38 -20.04
CA GLU A 28 30.03 -25.93 -19.97
C GLU A 28 29.56 -25.49 -18.57
N LEU A 29 28.60 -26.22 -17.96
CA LEU A 29 28.15 -25.99 -16.59
C LEU A 29 29.31 -26.08 -15.59
N GLN A 30 30.13 -27.13 -15.66
CA GLN A 30 31.28 -27.29 -14.75
C GLN A 30 32.31 -26.15 -14.90
N LEU A 31 32.54 -25.68 -16.12
CA LEU A 31 33.41 -24.51 -16.37
C LEU A 31 32.84 -23.22 -15.79
N LEU A 32 31.53 -23.04 -15.81
CA LEU A 32 30.89 -21.88 -15.17
C LEU A 32 31.01 -21.96 -13.65
N VAL A 33 30.72 -23.12 -13.05
CA VAL A 33 30.82 -23.33 -11.60
C VAL A 33 32.28 -23.11 -11.11
N ALA A 34 33.27 -23.54 -11.86
CA ALA A 34 34.70 -23.35 -11.52
C ALA A 34 35.11 -21.85 -11.42
N LYS A 35 34.35 -20.92 -12.05
CA LYS A 35 34.62 -19.48 -11.97
C LYS A 35 34.13 -18.83 -10.68
N LEU A 36 33.20 -19.45 -9.95
CA LEU A 36 32.59 -18.83 -8.75
C LEU A 36 33.61 -18.48 -7.66
N PRO A 37 34.59 -19.36 -7.28
CA PRO A 37 35.47 -19.07 -6.15
C PRO A 37 36.38 -17.86 -6.36
N VAL A 38 36.67 -17.52 -7.62
CA VAL A 38 37.56 -16.40 -7.99
C VAL A 38 36.80 -15.11 -8.33
N CYS A 39 35.45 -15.17 -8.38
CA CYS A 39 34.61 -14.02 -8.71
C CYS A 39 34.53 -13.04 -7.54
N ARG A 40 34.99 -11.80 -7.74
CA ARG A 40 34.94 -10.74 -6.72
C ARG A 40 33.95 -9.62 -7.03
N ASP A 41 33.58 -9.47 -8.28
CA ASP A 41 32.58 -8.50 -8.71
C ASP A 41 31.16 -9.04 -8.53
N SER A 42 30.33 -8.34 -7.76
CA SER A 42 28.97 -8.78 -7.44
C SER A 42 28.07 -8.85 -8.68
N THR A 43 28.21 -7.94 -9.63
CA THR A 43 27.40 -7.91 -10.86
C THR A 43 27.72 -9.12 -11.72
N TYR A 44 29.02 -9.39 -11.90
CA TYR A 44 29.50 -10.58 -12.61
C TYR A 44 29.11 -11.87 -11.88
N TYR A 45 29.18 -11.88 -10.54
CA TYR A 45 28.79 -13.01 -9.71
C TYR A 45 27.33 -13.42 -9.94
N TYR A 46 26.38 -12.47 -9.86
CA TYR A 46 24.97 -12.79 -10.07
C TYR A 46 24.65 -13.15 -11.53
N SER A 47 25.34 -12.56 -12.49
CA SER A 47 25.25 -13.00 -13.89
C SER A 47 25.77 -14.42 -14.09
N LEU A 48 26.80 -14.81 -13.35
CA LEU A 48 27.34 -16.17 -13.40
C LEU A 48 26.35 -17.16 -12.76
N ILE A 49 25.78 -16.83 -11.62
CA ILE A 49 24.73 -17.65 -10.96
C ILE A 49 23.54 -17.89 -11.91
N GLU A 50 23.04 -16.86 -12.57
CA GLU A 50 21.96 -16.99 -13.57
C GLU A 50 22.32 -18.00 -14.66
N LYS A 51 23.48 -17.81 -15.30
CA LYS A 51 23.97 -18.70 -16.36
C LYS A 51 24.15 -20.14 -15.88
N ILE A 52 24.61 -20.35 -14.64
CA ILE A 52 24.77 -21.69 -14.04
C ILE A 52 23.39 -22.35 -13.89
N VAL A 53 22.40 -21.63 -13.37
CA VAL A 53 21.03 -22.17 -13.21
C VAL A 53 20.42 -22.50 -14.55
N GLU A 54 20.46 -21.60 -15.53
CA GLU A 54 19.94 -21.83 -16.88
C GLU A 54 20.64 -23.02 -17.57
N LYS A 55 21.97 -23.06 -17.52
CA LYS A 55 22.76 -24.15 -18.14
C LYS A 55 22.51 -25.51 -17.46
N SER A 56 22.22 -25.51 -16.15
CA SER A 56 21.89 -26.75 -15.45
C SER A 56 20.55 -27.32 -15.89
N ILE A 57 19.55 -26.43 -16.13
CA ILE A 57 18.23 -26.80 -16.63
C ILE A 57 18.34 -27.32 -18.07
N GLU A 58 19.10 -26.64 -18.92
CA GLU A 58 19.38 -27.09 -20.29
C GLU A 58 20.02 -28.49 -20.30
N CYS A 59 21.06 -28.70 -19.48
CA CYS A 59 21.71 -29.99 -19.35
C CYS A 59 20.73 -31.08 -18.89
N ASP A 60 19.91 -30.81 -17.86
CA ASP A 60 18.94 -31.77 -17.34
C ASP A 60 17.86 -32.11 -18.39
N SER A 61 17.40 -31.12 -19.14
CA SER A 61 16.41 -31.29 -20.21
C SER A 61 16.94 -32.21 -21.32
N LEU A 62 18.20 -32.03 -21.73
CA LEU A 62 18.88 -32.86 -22.73
C LEU A 62 19.14 -34.27 -22.22
N ASP A 63 19.60 -34.38 -20.96
CA ASP A 63 19.96 -35.68 -20.35
C ASP A 63 18.73 -36.55 -20.01
N CYS A 64 17.54 -35.93 -19.95
CA CYS A 64 16.25 -36.59 -19.72
C CYS A 64 15.54 -37.01 -21.01
N GLN A 65 16.15 -36.80 -22.19
CA GLN A 65 15.61 -37.33 -23.43
C GLN A 65 15.74 -38.85 -23.50
N PRO A 66 14.74 -39.56 -24.04
CA PRO A 66 14.85 -41.02 -24.20
C PRO A 66 16.00 -41.41 -25.14
N ASN A 67 16.71 -42.46 -24.80
CA ASN A 67 17.72 -43.04 -25.68
C ASN A 67 17.06 -43.83 -26.84
N ALA A 68 17.87 -44.36 -27.75
CA ALA A 68 17.39 -45.15 -28.90
C ALA A 68 16.49 -46.36 -28.53
N LYS A 69 16.49 -46.79 -27.25
CA LYS A 69 15.61 -47.86 -26.71
C LYS A 69 14.39 -47.31 -25.97
N GLY A 70 14.09 -46.02 -26.09
CA GLY A 70 12.97 -45.35 -25.41
C GLY A 70 13.13 -45.21 -23.88
N LYS A 71 14.32 -45.48 -23.32
CA LYS A 71 14.56 -45.39 -21.87
C LYS A 71 15.19 -44.05 -21.49
N VAL A 72 14.59 -43.40 -20.44
CA VAL A 72 15.13 -42.20 -19.81
C VAL A 72 16.03 -42.61 -18.66
N LYS A 73 17.31 -42.22 -18.73
CA LYS A 73 18.33 -42.45 -17.68
C LYS A 73 19.20 -41.21 -17.51
N PRO A 74 18.78 -40.21 -16.70
CA PRO A 74 19.60 -39.04 -16.46
C PRO A 74 20.92 -39.41 -15.77
N ARG A 75 22.05 -38.98 -16.35
CA ARG A 75 23.40 -39.26 -15.85
C ARG A 75 23.89 -38.15 -14.91
N TYR A 76 23.49 -36.93 -15.17
CA TYR A 76 24.03 -35.73 -14.54
C TYR A 76 23.08 -35.11 -13.47
N ARG A 77 21.80 -35.48 -13.45
CA ARG A 77 20.82 -34.86 -12.55
C ARG A 77 21.25 -34.89 -11.09
N HIS A 78 21.66 -36.02 -10.57
CA HIS A 78 22.04 -36.16 -9.16
C HIS A 78 23.25 -35.28 -8.79
N THR A 79 24.33 -35.34 -9.62
CA THR A 79 25.52 -34.55 -9.40
C THR A 79 25.27 -33.05 -9.53
N ASN A 80 24.54 -32.65 -10.57
CA ASN A 80 24.22 -31.24 -10.78
C ASN A 80 23.29 -30.68 -9.70
N SER A 81 22.30 -31.45 -9.26
CA SER A 81 21.39 -31.04 -8.17
C SER A 81 22.16 -30.73 -6.88
N SER A 82 23.16 -31.52 -6.52
CA SER A 82 23.96 -31.31 -5.31
C SER A 82 24.75 -30.00 -5.31
N VAL A 83 25.17 -29.54 -6.51
CA VAL A 83 25.92 -28.29 -6.69
C VAL A 83 24.99 -27.11 -6.88
N VAL A 84 24.07 -27.20 -7.87
CA VAL A 84 23.27 -26.08 -8.32
C VAL A 84 22.09 -25.80 -7.37
N GLY A 85 21.59 -26.80 -6.66
CA GLY A 85 20.53 -26.65 -5.69
C GLY A 85 20.84 -25.60 -4.62
N LYS A 86 22.08 -25.53 -4.16
CA LYS A 86 22.54 -24.51 -3.20
C LYS A 86 22.73 -23.13 -3.83
N LEU A 87 23.03 -23.08 -5.12
CA LEU A 87 23.30 -21.83 -5.83
C LEU A 87 22.03 -21.12 -6.27
N ARG A 88 20.93 -21.86 -6.53
CA ARG A 88 19.66 -21.29 -6.98
C ARG A 88 19.15 -20.20 -6.03
N ARG A 89 19.29 -20.37 -4.70
CA ARG A 89 18.89 -19.36 -3.70
C ARG A 89 19.59 -18.01 -3.93
N LYS A 90 20.81 -18.02 -4.53
CA LYS A 90 21.55 -16.80 -4.85
C LYS A 90 20.87 -15.92 -5.91
N LEU A 91 19.89 -16.44 -6.66
CA LEU A 91 19.05 -15.63 -7.54
C LEU A 91 18.19 -14.64 -6.73
N VAL A 92 17.70 -15.04 -5.55
CA VAL A 92 16.95 -14.14 -4.66
C VAL A 92 17.86 -13.05 -4.10
N ASP A 93 19.06 -13.44 -3.63
CA ASP A 93 20.07 -12.47 -3.17
C ASP A 93 20.43 -11.47 -4.28
N GLY A 94 20.56 -11.95 -5.53
CA GLY A 94 20.81 -11.12 -6.72
C GLY A 94 19.66 -10.18 -7.02
N GLY A 95 18.43 -10.67 -6.95
CA GLY A 95 17.24 -9.84 -7.10
C GLY A 95 17.23 -8.68 -6.12
N ILE A 96 17.47 -8.97 -4.84
CA ILE A 96 17.55 -7.95 -3.77
C ILE A 96 18.74 -7.00 -4.00
N TYR A 97 19.90 -7.53 -4.42
CA TYR A 97 21.07 -6.70 -4.73
C TYR A 97 20.79 -5.64 -5.82
N TYR A 98 19.99 -5.99 -6.83
CA TYR A 98 19.65 -5.07 -7.91
C TYR A 98 18.47 -4.14 -7.58
N GLN A 99 17.83 -4.30 -6.45
CA GLN A 99 16.77 -3.38 -6.01
C GLN A 99 17.31 -1.94 -5.91
N GLY A 100 16.68 -1.02 -6.64
CA GLY A 100 17.12 0.38 -6.70
C GLY A 100 18.37 0.66 -7.55
N LYS A 101 18.99 -0.37 -8.16
CA LYS A 101 20.16 -0.24 -9.07
C LYS A 101 19.77 -0.56 -10.52
N ASP A 102 19.26 -1.74 -10.74
CA ASP A 102 18.76 -2.25 -12.02
C ASP A 102 17.55 -3.15 -11.78
N THR A 103 16.39 -2.51 -11.69
CA THR A 103 15.13 -3.18 -11.37
C THR A 103 14.78 -4.27 -12.38
N VAL A 104 15.07 -4.05 -13.67
CA VAL A 104 14.76 -5.03 -14.73
C VAL A 104 15.59 -6.28 -14.53
N ARG A 105 16.87 -6.11 -14.25
CA ARG A 105 17.79 -7.22 -13.96
C ARG A 105 17.39 -7.98 -12.69
N GLY A 106 17.06 -7.26 -11.62
CA GLY A 106 16.58 -7.85 -10.38
C GLY A 106 15.32 -8.68 -10.58
N LEU A 107 14.35 -8.15 -11.33
CA LEU A 107 13.13 -8.86 -11.68
C LEU A 107 13.39 -10.15 -12.48
N ALA A 108 14.34 -10.13 -13.41
CA ALA A 108 14.69 -11.31 -14.19
C ALA A 108 15.23 -12.44 -13.30
N LEU A 109 16.10 -12.13 -12.35
CA LEU A 109 16.66 -13.12 -11.41
C LEU A 109 15.59 -13.70 -10.48
N LEU A 110 14.70 -12.86 -9.93
CA LEU A 110 13.59 -13.31 -9.09
C LEU A 110 12.60 -14.17 -9.89
N GLN A 111 12.32 -13.79 -11.13
CA GLN A 111 11.44 -14.54 -12.01
C GLN A 111 12.02 -15.93 -12.32
N LEU A 112 13.31 -16.01 -12.65
CA LEU A 112 13.99 -17.29 -12.89
C LEU A 112 13.92 -18.18 -11.65
N TYR A 113 14.08 -17.62 -10.45
CA TYR A 113 13.93 -18.37 -9.21
C TYR A 113 12.50 -18.92 -9.05
N ILE A 114 11.48 -18.11 -9.31
CA ILE A 114 10.07 -18.51 -9.20
C ILE A 114 9.72 -19.58 -10.24
N ASP A 115 10.07 -19.36 -11.51
CA ASP A 115 9.73 -20.26 -12.62
C ASP A 115 10.33 -21.65 -12.47
N THR A 116 11.46 -21.73 -11.77
CA THR A 116 12.18 -22.99 -11.55
C THR A 116 11.79 -23.74 -10.28
N GLN A 117 10.73 -23.30 -9.56
CA GLN A 117 10.34 -23.86 -8.26
C GLN A 117 9.98 -25.35 -8.26
N HIS A 118 9.50 -25.86 -9.39
CA HIS A 118 9.09 -27.27 -9.54
C HIS A 118 10.08 -28.10 -10.32
N HIS A 119 11.24 -27.52 -10.71
CA HIS A 119 12.22 -28.23 -11.50
C HIS A 119 12.92 -29.32 -10.65
N PRO A 120 13.10 -30.57 -11.17
CA PRO A 120 13.63 -31.71 -10.41
C PRO A 120 15.06 -31.53 -9.86
N LEU A 121 15.83 -30.59 -10.39
CA LEU A 121 17.17 -30.24 -9.91
C LEU A 121 17.17 -29.55 -8.55
N PHE A 122 16.02 -29.02 -8.09
CA PHE A 122 15.98 -28.16 -6.92
C PHE A 122 15.14 -28.78 -5.80
N ASP A 123 15.63 -28.64 -4.57
CA ASP A 123 14.92 -29.08 -3.38
C ASP A 123 13.65 -28.24 -3.14
N LYS A 124 12.53 -28.92 -2.96
CA LYS A 124 11.22 -28.30 -2.72
C LYS A 124 11.01 -27.88 -1.26
N SER A 125 11.77 -28.43 -0.32
CA SER A 125 11.51 -28.24 1.13
C SER A 125 12.02 -26.92 1.71
N LYS A 126 12.89 -26.18 1.00
CA LYS A 126 13.56 -24.96 1.48
C LYS A 126 13.45 -23.80 0.51
N GLN A 127 12.31 -23.64 -0.13
CA GLN A 127 12.13 -22.58 -1.12
C GLN A 127 11.53 -21.33 -0.48
N GLU A 128 12.09 -20.17 -0.82
CA GLU A 128 11.62 -18.86 -0.36
C GLU A 128 10.78 -18.17 -1.47
N ILE A 129 9.81 -18.93 -2.01
CA ILE A 129 8.98 -18.44 -3.12
C ILE A 129 8.17 -17.19 -2.73
N GLY A 130 7.59 -17.18 -1.52
CA GLY A 130 6.86 -16.03 -1.01
C GLY A 130 7.72 -14.77 -0.96
N LEU A 131 8.94 -14.87 -0.44
CA LEU A 131 9.89 -13.75 -0.38
C LEU A 131 10.28 -13.27 -1.78
N ALA A 132 10.62 -14.19 -2.69
CA ALA A 132 10.99 -13.85 -4.07
C ALA A 132 9.84 -13.15 -4.79
N ALA A 133 8.62 -13.66 -4.65
CA ALA A 133 7.42 -13.08 -5.23
C ALA A 133 7.11 -11.70 -4.63
N LEU A 134 7.20 -11.53 -3.32
CA LEU A 134 6.99 -10.24 -2.66
C LEU A 134 8.01 -9.20 -3.13
N CYS A 135 9.29 -9.54 -3.20
CA CYS A 135 10.33 -8.66 -3.72
C CYS A 135 10.08 -8.30 -5.19
N ALA A 136 9.76 -9.28 -6.05
CA ALA A 136 9.42 -9.03 -7.44
C ALA A 136 8.18 -8.14 -7.58
N GLY A 137 7.16 -8.35 -6.77
CA GLY A 137 5.95 -7.53 -6.75
C GLY A 137 6.24 -6.08 -6.35
N LYS A 138 6.99 -5.84 -5.29
CA LYS A 138 7.41 -4.49 -4.86
C LYS A 138 8.23 -3.77 -5.94
N MET A 139 9.13 -4.49 -6.61
CA MET A 139 9.93 -3.95 -7.73
C MET A 139 9.07 -3.62 -8.95
N ALA A 140 8.15 -4.51 -9.33
CA ALA A 140 7.21 -4.29 -10.43
C ALA A 140 6.29 -3.09 -10.15
N TYR A 141 5.81 -2.94 -8.91
CA TYR A 141 5.04 -1.77 -8.49
C TYR A 141 5.83 -0.47 -8.65
N GLY A 142 7.11 -0.47 -8.27
CA GLY A 142 8.01 0.70 -8.40
C GLY A 142 8.20 1.17 -9.84
N ILE A 143 8.21 0.26 -10.81
CA ILE A 143 8.27 0.59 -12.24
C ILE A 143 6.88 0.74 -12.89
N LYS A 144 5.81 0.79 -12.08
CA LYS A 144 4.41 0.94 -12.49
C LYS A 144 3.83 -0.22 -13.32
N ASP A 145 4.47 -1.39 -13.31
CA ASP A 145 3.89 -2.62 -13.85
C ASP A 145 2.96 -3.25 -12.79
N TYR A 146 1.82 -2.57 -12.57
CA TYR A 146 0.87 -2.97 -11.53
C TYR A 146 0.25 -4.33 -11.76
N SER A 147 0.08 -4.75 -13.01
CA SER A 147 -0.46 -6.07 -13.34
C SER A 147 0.52 -7.19 -12.98
N LYS A 148 1.82 -7.00 -13.20
CA LYS A 148 2.84 -7.95 -12.75
C LYS A 148 2.97 -7.92 -11.23
N ALA A 149 2.92 -6.73 -10.62
CA ALA A 149 2.97 -6.57 -9.17
C ALA A 149 1.82 -7.31 -8.48
N GLU A 150 0.59 -7.21 -9.01
CA GLU A 150 -0.58 -7.92 -8.48
C GLU A 150 -0.43 -9.44 -8.56
N ARG A 151 -0.01 -9.98 -9.71
CA ARG A 151 0.26 -11.42 -9.85
C ARG A 151 1.32 -11.93 -8.87
N MET A 152 2.37 -11.15 -8.64
CA MET A 152 3.42 -11.49 -7.68
C MET A 152 2.91 -11.40 -6.24
N ALA A 153 2.05 -10.41 -5.93
CA ALA A 153 1.39 -10.33 -4.64
C ALA A 153 0.48 -11.53 -4.38
N ASP A 154 -0.29 -11.98 -5.38
CA ASP A 154 -1.13 -13.18 -5.27
C ASP A 154 -0.32 -14.45 -4.97
N LEU A 155 0.85 -14.58 -5.59
CA LEU A 155 1.76 -15.69 -5.30
C LEU A 155 2.32 -15.59 -3.88
N ALA A 156 2.76 -14.40 -3.46
CA ALA A 156 3.29 -14.17 -2.11
C ALA A 156 2.25 -14.35 -1.00
N LEU A 157 0.96 -14.10 -1.28
CA LEU A 157 -0.16 -14.35 -0.36
C LEU A 157 -0.34 -15.81 0.05
N GLN A 158 0.15 -16.76 -0.77
CA GLN A 158 0.07 -18.19 -0.47
C GLN A 158 1.08 -18.63 0.61
N HIS A 159 1.98 -17.74 1.02
CA HIS A 159 3.04 -18.02 1.99
C HIS A 159 2.84 -17.18 3.25
N ILE A 160 2.73 -17.85 4.40
CA ILE A 160 2.35 -17.24 5.68
C ILE A 160 3.32 -16.12 6.10
N GLU A 161 4.60 -16.27 5.79
CA GLU A 161 5.67 -15.31 6.16
C GLU A 161 5.55 -13.97 5.41
N THR A 162 4.90 -13.99 4.24
CA THR A 162 4.76 -12.80 3.38
C THR A 162 3.31 -12.34 3.21
N ALA A 163 2.34 -13.09 3.73
CA ALA A 163 0.92 -12.87 3.49
C ALA A 163 0.45 -11.45 3.85
N LYS A 164 0.92 -10.89 4.98
CA LYS A 164 0.55 -9.53 5.41
C LYS A 164 1.03 -8.46 4.44
N ASP A 165 2.32 -8.48 4.10
CA ASP A 165 2.92 -7.51 3.17
C ASP A 165 2.37 -7.67 1.75
N ALA A 166 2.11 -8.91 1.35
CA ALA A 166 1.54 -9.22 0.04
C ALA A 166 0.09 -8.73 -0.09
N ALA A 167 -0.71 -8.84 0.98
CA ALA A 167 -2.06 -8.30 1.02
C ALA A 167 -2.06 -6.77 0.84
N GLN A 168 -1.16 -6.08 1.53
CA GLN A 168 -1.00 -4.64 1.38
C GLN A 168 -0.58 -4.25 -0.04
N LEU A 169 0.41 -4.94 -0.61
CA LEU A 169 0.84 -4.71 -1.99
C LEU A 169 -0.30 -4.93 -2.98
N LYS A 170 -1.09 -6.00 -2.80
CA LYS A 170 -2.25 -6.30 -3.64
C LYS A 170 -3.26 -5.16 -3.63
N ILE A 171 -3.62 -4.63 -2.47
CA ILE A 171 -4.54 -3.50 -2.35
C ILE A 171 -4.03 -2.26 -3.10
N TYR A 172 -2.74 -1.95 -3.00
CA TYR A 172 -2.16 -0.86 -3.76
C TYR A 172 -2.23 -1.10 -5.27
N CYS A 173 -1.97 -2.33 -5.74
CA CYS A 173 -2.10 -2.69 -7.14
C CYS A 173 -3.55 -2.56 -7.63
N MET A 174 -4.53 -3.07 -6.87
CA MET A 174 -5.95 -2.96 -7.19
C MET A 174 -6.38 -1.48 -7.31
N LYS A 175 -5.93 -0.61 -6.41
CA LYS A 175 -6.18 0.83 -6.47
C LYS A 175 -5.66 1.44 -7.77
N MET A 176 -4.45 1.07 -8.19
CA MET A 176 -3.82 1.60 -9.41
C MET A 176 -4.40 1.02 -10.70
N LEU A 177 -4.95 -0.19 -10.66
CA LEU A 177 -5.56 -0.88 -11.79
C LEU A 177 -7.07 -0.59 -11.95
N MET A 178 -7.69 0.02 -10.96
CA MET A 178 -9.12 0.32 -10.92
C MET A 178 -9.51 1.25 -12.07
N LYS A 179 -10.43 0.78 -12.94
CA LYS A 179 -10.90 1.52 -14.13
C LYS A 179 -12.41 1.64 -14.18
N THR A 180 -13.13 0.73 -13.55
CA THR A 180 -14.59 0.62 -13.62
C THR A 180 -15.19 0.67 -12.22
N GLU A 181 -16.49 0.99 -12.12
CA GLU A 181 -17.21 0.90 -10.85
C GLU A 181 -17.21 -0.52 -10.26
N LYS A 182 -17.19 -1.54 -11.12
CA LYS A 182 -17.06 -2.93 -10.67
C LYS A 182 -15.72 -3.16 -9.96
N ASP A 183 -14.63 -2.64 -10.53
CA ASP A 183 -13.29 -2.72 -9.90
C ASP A 183 -13.28 -1.98 -8.57
N ALA A 184 -13.95 -0.82 -8.50
CA ALA A 184 -14.08 -0.03 -7.28
C ALA A 184 -14.81 -0.80 -6.16
N VAL A 185 -15.90 -1.49 -6.49
CA VAL A 185 -16.62 -2.35 -5.53
C VAL A 185 -15.76 -3.53 -5.07
N ILE A 186 -15.01 -4.16 -5.98
CA ILE A 186 -14.09 -5.26 -5.61
C ILE A 186 -12.97 -4.73 -4.71
N TYR A 187 -12.41 -3.57 -5.02
CA TYR A 187 -11.36 -2.92 -4.24
C TYR A 187 -11.82 -2.65 -2.81
N ILE A 188 -12.94 -1.91 -2.62
CA ILE A 188 -13.38 -1.54 -1.27
C ILE A 188 -13.78 -2.76 -0.44
N ASN A 189 -14.47 -3.75 -1.03
CA ASN A 189 -14.82 -4.97 -0.32
C ASN A 189 -13.58 -5.78 0.11
N SER A 190 -12.56 -5.85 -0.74
CA SER A 190 -11.28 -6.50 -0.41
C SER A 190 -10.57 -5.76 0.72
N LEU A 191 -10.58 -4.43 0.69
CA LEU A 191 -9.94 -3.57 1.69
C LEU A 191 -10.64 -3.70 3.06
N LEU A 192 -11.97 -3.68 3.08
CA LEU A 192 -12.77 -3.91 4.29
C LEU A 192 -12.50 -5.29 4.89
N ALA A 193 -12.46 -6.34 4.06
CA ALA A 193 -12.18 -7.71 4.51
C ALA A 193 -10.75 -7.85 5.10
N LEU A 194 -9.77 -7.12 4.58
CA LEU A 194 -8.41 -7.10 5.14
C LEU A 194 -8.35 -6.31 6.45
N HIS A 195 -9.07 -5.20 6.53
CA HIS A 195 -9.19 -4.41 7.75
C HIS A 195 -9.81 -5.22 8.89
N GLU A 196 -10.88 -5.97 8.62
CA GLU A 196 -11.48 -6.89 9.62
C GLU A 196 -10.50 -7.95 10.14
N LYS A 197 -9.57 -8.41 9.30
CA LYS A 197 -8.54 -9.40 9.70
C LYS A 197 -7.38 -8.77 10.48
N ASP A 198 -7.05 -7.52 10.22
CA ASP A 198 -5.95 -6.79 10.86
C ASP A 198 -6.38 -5.35 11.17
N ARG A 199 -7.27 -5.19 12.15
CA ARG A 199 -7.79 -3.88 12.60
C ARG A 199 -6.70 -2.94 13.15
N SER A 200 -5.52 -3.49 13.50
CA SER A 200 -4.39 -2.68 13.95
C SER A 200 -3.69 -1.92 12.82
N ASN A 201 -3.96 -2.28 11.57
CA ASN A 201 -3.31 -1.68 10.41
C ASN A 201 -3.97 -0.36 10.02
N GLN A 202 -3.42 0.75 10.50
CA GLN A 202 -3.92 2.10 10.25
C GLN A 202 -3.97 2.45 8.74
N ASN A 203 -3.09 1.87 7.91
CA ASN A 203 -3.12 2.10 6.47
C ASN A 203 -4.43 1.66 5.83
N TYR A 204 -5.08 0.60 6.34
CA TYR A 204 -6.37 0.17 5.81
C TYR A 204 -7.46 1.18 6.15
N VAL A 205 -7.48 1.69 7.37
CA VAL A 205 -8.42 2.75 7.82
C VAL A 205 -8.29 4.00 6.94
N GLU A 206 -7.05 4.47 6.72
CA GLU A 206 -6.76 5.64 5.88
C GLU A 206 -7.23 5.43 4.42
N LEU A 207 -6.97 4.26 3.84
CA LEU A 207 -7.40 3.94 2.47
C LEU A 207 -8.94 3.86 2.33
N ILE A 208 -9.63 3.33 3.35
CA ILE A 208 -11.10 3.27 3.37
C ILE A 208 -11.68 4.69 3.46
N ILE A 209 -11.19 5.51 4.38
CA ILE A 209 -11.60 6.91 4.52
C ILE A 209 -11.37 7.66 3.21
N GLN A 210 -10.19 7.52 2.62
CA GLN A 210 -9.88 8.16 1.35
C GLN A 210 -10.82 7.72 0.24
N TYR A 211 -11.09 6.41 0.12
CA TYR A 211 -12.00 5.88 -0.89
C TYR A 211 -13.41 6.48 -0.79
N TYR A 212 -14.00 6.45 0.41
CA TYR A 212 -15.33 7.00 0.62
C TYR A 212 -15.38 8.51 0.39
N SER A 213 -14.34 9.24 0.81
CA SER A 213 -14.22 10.67 0.57
C SER A 213 -14.09 11.01 -0.91
N ASP A 214 -13.21 10.32 -1.65
CA ASP A 214 -12.99 10.54 -3.09
C ASP A 214 -14.25 10.24 -3.92
N LYS A 215 -15.07 9.28 -3.47
CA LYS A 215 -16.34 8.90 -4.11
C LYS A 215 -17.54 9.75 -3.65
N GLY A 216 -17.37 10.63 -2.67
CA GLY A 216 -18.47 11.42 -2.09
C GLY A 216 -19.50 10.58 -1.32
N LEU A 217 -19.11 9.38 -0.86
CA LEU A 217 -19.95 8.43 -0.11
C LEU A 217 -19.96 8.79 1.38
N ALA A 218 -20.60 9.92 1.69
CA ALA A 218 -20.53 10.54 3.01
C ALA A 218 -21.26 9.73 4.09
N ASP A 219 -22.32 9.02 3.73
CA ASP A 219 -23.08 8.20 4.68
C ASP A 219 -22.35 6.90 5.00
N GLU A 220 -21.74 6.25 4.00
CA GLU A 220 -20.89 5.07 4.18
C GLU A 220 -19.66 5.41 5.02
N LEU A 221 -19.04 6.57 4.79
CA LEU A 221 -17.96 7.06 5.62
C LEU A 221 -18.39 7.25 7.07
N ALA A 222 -19.57 7.87 7.30
CA ALA A 222 -20.07 8.07 8.64
C ALA A 222 -20.34 6.75 9.37
N HIS A 223 -20.96 5.78 8.71
CA HIS A 223 -21.16 4.44 9.26
C HIS A 223 -19.85 3.73 9.59
N PHE A 224 -18.87 3.82 8.70
CA PHE A 224 -17.53 3.25 8.94
C PHE A 224 -16.87 3.91 10.16
N VAL A 225 -16.90 5.25 10.24
CA VAL A 225 -16.31 6.01 11.35
C VAL A 225 -16.97 5.66 12.68
N ASP A 226 -18.30 5.57 12.71
CA ASP A 226 -19.04 5.21 13.93
C ASP A 226 -18.69 3.81 14.41
N HIS A 227 -18.64 2.81 13.50
CA HIS A 227 -18.22 1.45 13.82
C HIS A 227 -16.76 1.37 14.32
N GLU A 228 -15.86 2.13 13.69
CA GLU A 228 -14.46 2.15 14.11
C GLU A 228 -14.27 2.83 15.47
N LEU A 229 -15.06 3.83 15.81
CA LEU A 229 -15.02 4.49 17.12
C LEU A 229 -15.46 3.57 18.27
N GLU A 230 -16.35 2.59 18.02
CA GLU A 230 -16.71 1.55 18.99
C GLU A 230 -15.49 0.69 19.36
N ASN A 231 -14.61 0.41 18.37
CA ASN A 231 -13.43 -0.43 18.54
C ASN A 231 -12.18 0.37 18.94
N SER A 232 -12.11 1.63 18.51
CA SER A 232 -10.96 2.53 18.68
C SER A 232 -11.38 3.91 19.22
N PRO A 233 -11.96 3.99 20.44
CA PRO A 233 -12.54 5.23 20.98
C PRO A 233 -11.49 6.32 21.26
N ARG A 234 -10.21 5.99 21.21
CA ARG A 234 -9.09 6.95 21.40
C ARG A 234 -8.52 7.51 20.11
N ASN A 235 -9.11 7.22 18.96
CA ASN A 235 -8.61 7.71 17.68
C ASN A 235 -9.12 9.13 17.41
N LYS A 236 -8.25 10.13 17.63
CA LYS A 236 -8.59 11.56 17.42
C LYS A 236 -9.03 11.89 16.01
N MET A 237 -8.50 11.18 14.97
CA MET A 237 -8.85 11.44 13.58
C MET A 237 -10.28 11.01 13.27
N LEU A 238 -10.72 9.87 13.80
CA LEU A 238 -12.11 9.41 13.64
C LEU A 238 -13.10 10.36 14.33
N TRP A 239 -12.76 10.84 15.52
CA TRP A 239 -13.58 11.87 16.20
C TRP A 239 -13.65 13.17 15.40
N ALA A 240 -12.56 13.60 14.77
CA ALA A 240 -12.57 14.79 13.91
C ALA A 240 -13.45 14.59 12.68
N LEU A 241 -13.35 13.45 11.99
CA LEU A 241 -14.19 13.12 10.84
C LEU A 241 -15.68 13.09 11.22
N LYS A 242 -16.02 12.53 12.40
CA LYS A 242 -17.38 12.57 12.94
C LYS A 242 -17.84 14.02 13.15
N GLY A 243 -17.00 14.85 13.75
CA GLY A 243 -17.27 16.28 13.94
C GLY A 243 -17.50 17.02 12.61
N GLU A 244 -16.66 16.79 11.62
CA GLU A 244 -16.76 17.38 10.28
C GLU A 244 -18.10 16.99 9.58
N ARG A 245 -18.50 15.72 9.70
CA ARG A 245 -19.81 15.27 9.17
C ARG A 245 -20.96 16.01 9.81
N HIS A 246 -20.99 16.11 11.14
CA HIS A 246 -22.05 16.85 11.85
C HIS A 246 -21.99 18.35 11.54
N MET A 247 -20.81 18.93 11.35
CA MET A 247 -20.65 20.31 10.93
C MET A 247 -21.25 20.58 9.54
N GLN A 248 -21.04 19.67 8.58
CA GLN A 248 -21.65 19.73 7.24
C GLN A 248 -23.19 19.66 7.30
N LEU A 249 -23.73 18.93 8.26
CA LEU A 249 -25.19 18.83 8.51
C LEU A 249 -25.74 19.97 9.37
N HIS A 250 -24.91 20.97 9.71
CA HIS A 250 -25.25 22.07 10.60
C HIS A 250 -25.74 21.64 12.01
N GLN A 251 -25.30 20.46 12.44
CA GLN A 251 -25.56 19.89 13.76
C GLN A 251 -24.45 20.32 14.74
N TRP A 252 -24.43 21.62 15.04
CA TRP A 252 -23.33 22.29 15.72
C TRP A 252 -22.94 21.67 17.06
N ASP A 253 -23.94 21.33 17.91
CA ASP A 253 -23.68 20.77 19.22
C ASP A 253 -22.98 19.39 19.13
N THR A 254 -23.51 18.51 18.29
CA THR A 254 -22.92 17.19 18.07
C THR A 254 -21.52 17.29 17.46
N ALA A 255 -21.31 18.25 16.55
CA ALA A 255 -20.00 18.52 15.98
C ALA A 255 -19.00 18.98 17.06
N ILE A 256 -19.39 19.92 17.92
CA ILE A 256 -18.57 20.41 19.03
C ILE A 256 -18.18 19.26 19.97
N ASP A 257 -19.15 18.41 20.34
CA ASP A 257 -18.88 17.26 21.22
C ASP A 257 -17.88 16.28 20.60
N ALA A 258 -18.03 15.97 19.31
CA ALA A 258 -17.09 15.10 18.60
C ALA A 258 -15.68 15.72 18.52
N PHE A 259 -15.54 17.00 18.19
CA PHE A 259 -14.25 17.67 18.18
C PHE A 259 -13.63 17.78 19.60
N LYS A 260 -14.43 17.97 20.63
CA LYS A 260 -13.96 17.92 22.03
C LYS A 260 -13.44 16.54 22.40
N CYS A 261 -14.07 15.45 21.91
CA CYS A 261 -13.51 14.10 22.06
C CYS A 261 -12.16 13.95 21.36
N ALA A 262 -11.98 14.51 20.16
CA ALA A 262 -10.67 14.53 19.48
C ALA A 262 -9.61 15.30 20.29
N ILE A 263 -9.95 16.47 20.83
CA ILE A 263 -9.07 17.32 21.66
C ILE A 263 -8.71 16.60 22.98
N ALA A 264 -9.61 15.82 23.55
CA ALA A 264 -9.34 15.03 24.75
C ALA A 264 -8.28 13.94 24.51
N GLN A 265 -8.14 13.42 23.26
CA GLN A 265 -7.11 12.48 22.89
C GLN A 265 -5.77 13.17 22.56
N ASP A 266 -5.82 14.38 22.03
CA ASP A 266 -4.65 15.21 21.74
C ASP A 266 -5.00 16.68 21.94
N SER A 267 -4.55 17.22 23.05
CA SER A 267 -4.86 18.61 23.45
C SER A 267 -4.29 19.67 22.50
N LEU A 268 -3.35 19.32 21.61
CA LEU A 268 -2.75 20.22 20.62
C LEU A 268 -3.27 19.95 19.20
N PHE A 269 -4.33 19.13 19.07
CA PHE A 269 -4.87 18.78 17.77
C PHE A 269 -5.58 19.98 17.13
N LEU A 270 -4.79 20.78 16.42
CA LEU A 270 -5.18 22.07 15.86
C LEU A 270 -6.46 22.04 14.97
N PRO A 271 -6.65 21.04 14.05
CA PRO A 271 -7.88 21.01 13.25
C PRO A 271 -9.16 20.96 14.09
N ALA A 272 -9.18 20.16 15.16
CA ALA A 272 -10.35 20.04 16.01
C ALA A 272 -10.56 21.33 16.85
N ILE A 273 -9.50 21.94 17.39
CA ILE A 273 -9.57 23.20 18.14
C ILE A 273 -10.16 24.31 17.25
N TYR A 274 -9.65 24.45 16.04
CA TYR A 274 -10.15 25.40 15.05
C TYR A 274 -11.64 25.16 14.74
N ASN A 275 -12.02 23.91 14.44
CA ASN A 275 -13.38 23.56 14.08
C ASN A 275 -14.38 23.75 15.24
N VAL A 276 -13.98 23.55 16.50
CA VAL A 276 -14.81 23.93 17.66
C VAL A 276 -15.12 25.43 17.63
N GLY A 277 -14.11 26.27 17.37
CA GLY A 277 -14.30 27.71 17.24
C GLY A 277 -15.26 28.08 16.10
N ILE A 278 -15.12 27.42 14.94
CA ILE A 278 -16.04 27.61 13.80
C ILE A 278 -17.46 27.18 14.15
N CYS A 279 -17.64 26.03 14.81
CA CYS A 279 -18.98 25.54 15.18
C CYS A 279 -19.69 26.49 16.13
N TYR A 280 -19.03 27.01 17.16
CA TYR A 280 -19.59 27.99 18.07
C TYR A 280 -19.96 29.29 17.36
N THR A 281 -19.10 29.79 16.47
CA THR A 281 -19.33 30.98 15.66
C THR A 281 -20.55 30.80 14.75
N SER A 282 -20.62 29.67 14.05
CA SER A 282 -21.73 29.34 13.15
C SER A 282 -23.06 29.19 13.90
N LYS A 283 -23.02 28.57 15.09
CA LYS A 283 -24.20 28.47 15.97
C LYS A 283 -24.69 29.84 16.44
N ALA A 284 -23.77 30.74 16.80
CA ALA A 284 -24.09 32.11 17.17
C ALA A 284 -24.75 32.89 16.02
N ILE A 285 -24.21 32.75 14.80
CA ILE A 285 -24.79 33.35 13.59
C ILE A 285 -26.16 32.78 13.32
N GLN A 286 -26.35 31.47 13.36
CA GLN A 286 -27.64 30.82 13.15
C GLN A 286 -28.69 31.28 14.16
N LEU A 287 -28.29 31.41 15.43
CA LEU A 287 -29.18 31.94 16.47
C LEU A 287 -29.54 33.42 16.24
N SER A 288 -28.53 34.21 15.83
CA SER A 288 -28.73 35.63 15.48
C SER A 288 -29.69 35.83 14.31
N ASP A 289 -29.61 34.98 13.30
CA ASP A 289 -30.43 35.03 12.09
C ASP A 289 -31.92 34.65 12.37
N LYS A 290 -32.11 33.68 13.27
CA LYS A 290 -33.46 33.28 13.70
C LYS A 290 -34.23 34.42 14.40
N HIS A 291 -33.51 35.37 15.01
CA HIS A 291 -34.08 36.44 15.81
C HIS A 291 -33.77 37.82 15.25
N LYS A 292 -33.72 37.97 13.91
CA LYS A 292 -33.32 39.23 13.24
C LYS A 292 -34.16 40.43 13.63
N GLU A 293 -35.48 40.24 13.81
CA GLU A 293 -36.42 41.36 13.96
C GLU A 293 -36.61 41.81 15.42
N ASN A 294 -36.45 40.91 16.40
CA ASN A 294 -36.63 41.27 17.83
C ASN A 294 -35.72 40.38 18.69
N LYS A 295 -34.50 40.84 19.00
CA LYS A 295 -33.64 40.21 19.97
C LYS A 295 -33.90 40.74 21.36
N ASP A 296 -34.40 39.91 22.24
CA ASP A 296 -34.42 40.22 23.66
C ASP A 296 -33.01 40.09 24.29
N LYS A 297 -32.90 40.59 25.54
CA LYS A 297 -31.59 40.58 26.24
C LYS A 297 -31.07 39.16 26.44
N ALA A 298 -31.92 38.18 26.74
CA ALA A 298 -31.50 36.80 26.98
C ALA A 298 -30.93 36.15 25.72
N GLN A 299 -31.50 36.48 24.56
CA GLN A 299 -31.00 36.00 23.27
C GLN A 299 -29.65 36.63 22.91
N ILE A 300 -29.46 37.93 23.17
CA ILE A 300 -28.18 38.62 22.99
C ILE A 300 -27.12 38.01 23.91
N ASP A 301 -27.45 37.79 25.18
CA ASP A 301 -26.55 37.17 26.14
C ASP A 301 -26.13 35.73 25.70
N SER A 302 -27.09 34.96 25.17
CA SER A 302 -26.83 33.61 24.63
C SER A 302 -25.91 33.62 23.39
N ILE A 303 -26.14 34.58 22.46
CA ILE A 303 -25.28 34.76 21.29
C ILE A 303 -23.87 35.15 21.71
N ASN A 304 -23.75 36.11 22.65
CA ASN A 304 -22.43 36.54 23.14
C ASN A 304 -21.70 35.41 23.87
N ALA A 305 -22.37 34.57 24.64
CA ALA A 305 -21.76 33.41 25.27
C ALA A 305 -21.18 32.41 24.24
N LEU A 306 -21.90 32.13 23.15
CA LEU A 306 -21.40 31.29 22.04
C LEU A 306 -20.18 31.93 21.34
N LEU A 307 -20.20 33.23 21.10
CA LEU A 307 -19.08 33.96 20.51
C LEU A 307 -17.84 33.94 21.43
N GLU A 308 -18.02 34.08 22.76
CA GLU A 308 -16.92 33.97 23.73
C GLU A 308 -16.29 32.58 23.69
N GLU A 309 -17.07 31.50 23.65
CA GLU A 309 -16.57 30.14 23.48
C GLU A 309 -15.83 29.96 22.15
N GLY A 310 -16.37 30.50 21.06
CA GLY A 310 -15.69 30.50 19.75
C GLY A 310 -14.36 31.24 19.78
N LYS A 311 -14.32 32.41 20.45
CA LYS A 311 -13.12 33.24 20.63
C LYS A 311 -11.99 32.47 21.32
N VAL A 312 -12.28 31.82 22.46
CA VAL A 312 -11.29 31.05 23.21
C VAL A 312 -10.62 30.00 22.33
N ASN A 313 -11.38 29.27 21.55
CA ASN A 313 -10.86 28.23 20.69
C ASN A 313 -10.09 28.77 19.48
N LEU A 314 -10.54 29.86 18.85
CA LEU A 314 -9.82 30.47 17.73
C LEU A 314 -8.56 31.23 18.16
N GLU A 315 -8.54 31.84 19.36
CA GLU A 315 -7.33 32.41 19.96
C GLU A 315 -6.30 31.32 20.21
N ARG A 316 -6.71 30.16 20.74
CA ARG A 316 -5.86 29.00 20.91
C ARG A 316 -5.33 28.46 19.57
N ALA A 317 -6.16 28.39 18.53
CA ALA A 317 -5.73 28.02 17.18
C ALA A 317 -4.67 29.01 16.64
N LYS A 318 -4.85 30.32 16.90
CA LYS A 318 -3.87 31.37 16.57
C LYS A 318 -2.53 31.18 17.29
N GLU A 319 -2.57 30.79 18.56
CA GLU A 319 -1.34 30.52 19.33
C GLU A 319 -0.59 29.31 18.77
N LEU A 320 -1.29 28.26 18.36
CA LEU A 320 -0.70 27.03 17.82
C LEU A 320 -0.22 27.18 16.37
N ASP A 321 -0.85 28.04 15.57
CA ASP A 321 -0.50 28.28 14.17
C ASP A 321 -0.50 29.80 13.84
N PRO A 322 0.41 30.58 14.41
CA PRO A 322 0.41 32.03 14.22
C PRO A 322 0.63 32.46 12.77
N ALA A 323 1.30 31.62 11.98
CA ALA A 323 1.58 31.87 10.58
C ALA A 323 0.44 31.43 9.61
N ARG A 324 -0.58 30.76 10.12
CA ARG A 324 -1.75 30.24 9.37
C ARG A 324 -1.34 29.26 8.26
N HIS A 325 -0.42 28.37 8.57
CA HIS A 325 0.00 27.34 7.61
C HIS A 325 -1.02 26.21 7.48
N THR A 326 -1.71 25.91 8.57
CA THR A 326 -2.64 24.76 8.66
C THR A 326 -4.09 25.23 8.66
N VAL A 327 -4.44 26.28 9.41
CA VAL A 327 -5.80 26.81 9.53
C VAL A 327 -5.85 28.32 9.39
N ASP A 328 -6.84 28.85 8.67
CA ASP A 328 -7.04 30.29 8.55
C ASP A 328 -7.96 30.84 9.64
N TRP A 329 -7.42 30.98 10.83
CA TRP A 329 -8.13 31.46 12.00
C TRP A 329 -8.48 32.97 11.94
N ALA A 330 -7.86 33.76 11.05
CA ALA A 330 -8.02 35.22 11.08
C ALA A 330 -9.43 35.71 10.69
N PRO A 331 -10.08 35.21 9.59
CA PRO A 331 -11.42 35.65 9.25
C PRO A 331 -12.47 35.35 10.31
N PRO A 332 -12.58 34.14 10.85
CA PRO A 332 -13.59 33.85 11.88
C PRO A 332 -13.30 34.58 13.22
N LEU A 333 -12.05 34.73 13.59
CA LEU A 333 -11.69 35.49 14.80
C LEU A 333 -11.99 36.98 14.65
N TYR A 334 -11.80 37.55 13.44
CA TYR A 334 -12.23 38.93 13.15
C TYR A 334 -13.73 39.08 13.32
N GLN A 335 -14.52 38.18 12.78
CA GLN A 335 -15.98 38.21 12.91
C GLN A 335 -16.43 38.21 14.37
N ILE A 336 -15.83 37.38 15.19
CA ILE A 336 -16.12 37.33 16.64
C ILE A 336 -15.74 38.64 17.30
N TYR A 337 -14.53 39.15 17.12
CA TYR A 337 -14.08 40.38 17.74
C TYR A 337 -14.95 41.58 17.32
N TYR A 338 -15.32 41.63 16.04
CA TYR A 338 -16.23 42.68 15.54
C TYR A 338 -17.61 42.60 16.21
N ALA A 339 -18.20 41.41 16.31
CA ALA A 339 -19.52 41.20 16.91
C ALA A 339 -19.51 41.51 18.42
N LEU A 340 -18.43 41.26 19.14
CA LEU A 340 -18.23 41.55 20.56
C LEU A 340 -17.74 42.96 20.85
N ASN A 341 -17.59 43.84 19.83
CA ASN A 341 -16.97 45.17 19.95
C ASN A 341 -15.57 45.18 20.57
N ASP A 342 -14.79 44.13 20.34
CA ASP A 342 -13.42 43.97 20.81
C ASP A 342 -12.46 44.81 19.95
N LYS A 343 -11.69 45.70 20.56
CA LYS A 343 -10.72 46.57 19.85
C LYS A 343 -9.67 45.82 19.06
N ARG A 344 -9.42 44.55 19.40
CA ARG A 344 -8.47 43.66 18.68
C ARG A 344 -8.94 43.33 17.24
N ALA A 345 -10.21 43.58 16.89
CA ALA A 345 -10.73 43.43 15.55
C ALA A 345 -9.89 44.16 14.49
N GLU A 346 -9.50 45.42 14.78
CA GLU A 346 -8.72 46.24 13.85
C GLU A 346 -7.31 45.63 13.55
N ASN A 347 -6.71 44.95 14.51
CA ASN A 347 -5.43 44.30 14.31
C ASN A 347 -5.56 43.04 13.46
N ILE A 348 -6.60 42.23 13.67
CA ILE A 348 -6.86 41.02 12.89
C ILE A 348 -7.27 41.37 11.45
N LYS A 349 -8.06 42.43 11.26
CA LYS A 349 -8.47 42.93 9.95
C LYS A 349 -7.30 43.14 8.99
N LYS A 350 -6.16 43.63 9.52
CA LYS A 350 -4.92 43.86 8.73
C LYS A 350 -4.31 42.57 8.18
N LEU A 351 -4.61 41.42 8.79
CA LEU A 351 -4.12 40.09 8.40
C LEU A 351 -5.01 39.41 7.35
N ILE A 352 -6.23 39.92 7.14
CA ILE A 352 -7.17 39.38 6.15
C ILE A 352 -6.88 40.07 4.83
N LYS A 353 -6.36 39.29 3.83
CA LYS A 353 -6.20 39.77 2.46
C LYS A 353 -7.57 39.67 1.78
N TYR A 354 -8.04 40.77 1.23
CA TYR A 354 -9.21 40.82 0.35
C TYR A 354 -8.83 40.35 -1.05
#